data_ea94f506034a82ae6dee47fc7b973025
#
_entry.id   ea94f506034a82ae6dee47fc7b973025
#
_cell.length_a   1.000
_cell.length_b   1.000
_cell.length_c   1.000
_cell.angle_alpha   90.00
_cell.angle_beta   90.00
_cell.angle_gamma   90.00
#
_symmetry.space_group_name_H-M   'P 1'
#
loop_
_entity.id
_entity.type
_entity.pdbx_description
1 polymer ?
#
loop_
_entity_poly.entity_id
_entity_poly.type
_entity_poly.pdbx_seq_one_letter_code
_entity_poly.pdbx_strand_id
1 'polypeptide(L)'
;PENAISAIWFVKNVLPLLQDFDVRFIILGSNPTKEIQELRSDRVVVTGFVDDVRPYFEKSMCMAAPLQLGAGIKIKILEALSMGIPVFTNDIGIEGIDAMDGRDYIHCVTPEESSESIIKLIKGDIDVKKLSVNAIKLINDNFDFKQSFDKYSKRVYDYAQNDIKE
;
A
#
# COMPACT_ATOMS: atom_id res chain seq x y z
N PRO A 1 -10.95 11.87 -3.11
CA PRO A 1 -10.20 13.09 -2.67
C PRO A 1 -8.85 12.74 -2.04
N GLU A 2 -8.79 11.87 -1.03
CA GLU A 2 -7.57 11.54 -0.25
C GLU A 2 -6.45 10.94 -1.11
N ASN A 3 -6.77 9.99 -1.98
CA ASN A 3 -5.79 9.36 -2.88
C ASN A 3 -5.20 10.37 -3.88
N ALA A 4 -6.02 11.35 -4.34
CA ALA A 4 -5.55 12.39 -5.24
C ALA A 4 -4.53 13.30 -4.55
N ILE A 5 -4.77 13.69 -3.29
CA ILE A 5 -3.84 14.51 -2.49
C ILE A 5 -2.50 13.79 -2.36
N SER A 6 -2.51 12.50 -2.03
CA SER A 6 -1.30 11.69 -1.86
C SER A 6 -0.52 11.53 -3.17
N ALA A 7 -1.21 11.33 -4.30
CA ALA A 7 -0.57 11.22 -5.61
C ALA A 7 0.06 12.57 -6.04
N ILE A 8 -0.66 13.68 -5.84
CA ILE A 8 -0.15 15.03 -6.12
C ILE A 8 1.07 15.31 -5.25
N TRP A 9 1.01 14.97 -3.97
CA TRP A 9 2.12 15.16 -3.04
C TRP A 9 3.36 14.37 -3.49
N PHE A 10 3.19 13.10 -3.87
CA PHE A 10 4.29 12.27 -4.36
C PHE A 10 4.94 12.85 -5.62
N VAL A 11 4.13 13.23 -6.61
CA VAL A 11 4.63 13.78 -7.87
C VAL A 11 5.35 15.10 -7.67
N LYS A 12 4.89 15.94 -6.74
CA LYS A 12 5.49 17.26 -6.51
C LYS A 12 6.72 17.22 -5.62
N ASN A 13 6.79 16.29 -4.65
CA ASN A 13 7.82 16.32 -3.62
C ASN A 13 8.81 15.15 -3.71
N VAL A 14 8.38 13.96 -4.11
CA VAL A 14 9.24 12.76 -4.13
C VAL A 14 9.83 12.53 -5.52
N LEU A 15 8.99 12.58 -6.57
CA LEU A 15 9.43 12.26 -7.93
C LEU A 15 10.58 13.13 -8.45
N PRO A 16 10.69 14.44 -8.11
CA PRO A 16 11.84 15.26 -8.46
C PRO A 16 13.16 14.77 -7.85
N LEU A 17 13.12 14.17 -6.63
CA LEU A 17 14.30 13.63 -5.96
C LEU A 17 14.82 12.33 -6.63
N LEU A 18 14.02 11.75 -7.52
CA LEU A 18 14.34 10.55 -8.30
C LEU A 18 14.72 10.87 -9.75
N GLN A 19 15.09 12.13 -10.06
CA GLN A 19 15.33 12.58 -11.45
C GLN A 19 16.46 11.82 -12.15
N ASP A 20 17.45 11.33 -11.42
CA ASP A 20 18.61 10.61 -11.95
C ASP A 20 18.32 9.10 -12.20
N PHE A 21 17.10 8.67 -11.94
CA PHE A 21 16.67 7.28 -12.10
C PHE A 21 15.55 7.18 -13.14
N ASP A 22 15.60 6.15 -13.99
CA ASP A 22 14.53 5.86 -14.95
C ASP A 22 13.36 5.16 -14.26
N VAL A 23 12.54 5.96 -13.57
CA VAL A 23 11.34 5.52 -12.87
C VAL A 23 10.11 6.23 -13.41
N ARG A 24 8.99 5.50 -13.47
CA ARG A 24 7.68 6.04 -13.82
C ARG A 24 6.72 5.83 -12.66
N PHE A 25 5.95 6.87 -12.35
CA PHE A 25 4.88 6.80 -11.37
C PHE A 25 3.55 6.56 -12.09
N ILE A 26 2.87 5.46 -11.73
CA ILE A 26 1.60 5.08 -12.35
C ILE A 26 0.47 5.35 -11.35
N ILE A 27 -0.46 6.23 -11.71
CA ILE A 27 -1.63 6.56 -10.93
C ILE A 27 -2.82 5.75 -11.49
N LEU A 28 -3.24 4.75 -10.72
CA LEU A 28 -4.38 3.89 -11.03
C LEU A 28 -5.63 4.42 -10.34
N GLY A 29 -6.72 4.61 -11.08
CA GLY A 29 -7.99 5.02 -10.48
C GLY A 29 -9.01 5.49 -11.51
N SER A 30 -10.27 5.17 -11.26
CA SER A 30 -11.40 5.65 -12.05
C SER A 30 -11.63 7.15 -11.83
N ASN A 31 -12.10 7.82 -12.88
CA ASN A 31 -12.52 9.22 -12.83
C ASN A 31 -11.46 10.17 -12.20
N PRO A 32 -10.23 10.22 -12.74
CA PRO A 32 -9.20 11.10 -12.20
C PRO A 32 -9.65 12.55 -12.31
N THR A 33 -9.44 13.32 -11.23
CA THR A 33 -9.73 14.76 -11.23
C THR A 33 -8.88 15.49 -12.26
N LYS A 34 -9.25 16.73 -12.57
CA LYS A 34 -8.49 17.54 -13.52
C LYS A 34 -7.03 17.73 -13.07
N GLU A 35 -6.83 17.97 -11.76
CA GLU A 35 -5.50 18.11 -11.18
C GLU A 35 -4.65 16.83 -11.36
N ILE A 36 -5.25 15.65 -11.24
CA ILE A 36 -4.55 14.38 -11.48
C ILE A 36 -4.21 14.20 -12.95
N GLN A 37 -5.13 14.56 -13.84
CA GLN A 37 -4.88 14.49 -15.29
C GLN A 37 -3.75 15.42 -15.76
N GLU A 38 -3.64 16.59 -15.13
CA GLU A 38 -2.58 17.57 -15.39
C GLU A 38 -1.18 17.13 -14.93
N LEU A 39 -1.09 16.07 -14.08
CA LEU A 39 0.19 15.49 -13.68
C LEU A 39 0.85 14.64 -14.78
N ARG A 40 0.13 14.30 -15.85
CA ARG A 40 0.67 13.47 -16.94
C ARG A 40 1.94 14.05 -17.51
N SER A 41 2.95 13.19 -17.64
CA SER A 41 4.25 13.51 -18.22
C SER A 41 4.92 12.23 -18.70
N ASP A 42 6.13 12.31 -19.23
CA ASP A 42 6.92 11.12 -19.60
C ASP A 42 7.20 10.20 -18.40
N ARG A 43 7.16 10.76 -17.18
CA ARG A 43 7.40 10.05 -15.92
C ARG A 43 6.13 9.76 -15.11
N VAL A 44 4.97 10.30 -15.50
CA VAL A 44 3.70 10.11 -14.77
C VAL A 44 2.63 9.61 -15.71
N VAL A 45 2.17 8.40 -15.47
CA VAL A 45 1.07 7.77 -16.21
C VAL A 45 -0.20 7.81 -15.38
N VAL A 46 -1.28 8.35 -15.94
CA VAL A 46 -2.62 8.33 -15.33
C VAL A 46 -3.50 7.43 -16.17
N THR A 47 -3.92 6.29 -15.64
CA THR A 47 -4.63 5.27 -16.44
C THR A 47 -6.10 5.58 -16.62
N GLY A 48 -6.75 6.18 -15.63
CA GLY A 48 -8.19 6.16 -15.53
C GLY A 48 -8.71 4.81 -15.02
N PHE A 49 -9.93 4.45 -15.38
CA PHE A 49 -10.50 3.13 -15.06
C PHE A 49 -9.70 2.02 -15.75
N VAL A 50 -9.45 0.94 -15.02
CA VAL A 50 -8.89 -0.31 -15.54
C VAL A 50 -9.74 -1.46 -15.01
N ASP A 51 -10.00 -2.47 -15.84
CA ASP A 51 -10.79 -3.64 -15.46
C ASP A 51 -10.02 -4.54 -14.47
N ASP A 52 -8.70 -4.56 -14.57
CA ASP A 52 -7.82 -5.36 -13.71
C ASP A 52 -6.56 -4.57 -13.34
N VAL A 53 -6.31 -4.44 -12.05
CA VAL A 53 -5.13 -3.75 -11.51
C VAL A 53 -3.91 -4.65 -11.42
N ARG A 54 -4.09 -5.98 -11.37
CA ARG A 54 -3.01 -6.96 -11.17
C ARG A 54 -1.86 -6.84 -12.16
N PRO A 55 -2.09 -6.66 -13.49
CA PRO A 55 -0.99 -6.51 -14.44
C PRO A 55 -0.11 -5.28 -14.18
N TYR A 56 -0.66 -4.25 -13.54
CA TYR A 56 0.12 -3.07 -13.15
C TYR A 56 0.97 -3.35 -11.93
N PHE A 57 0.43 -4.03 -10.93
CA PHE A 57 1.19 -4.44 -9.76
C PHE A 57 2.32 -5.41 -10.12
N GLU A 58 2.06 -6.42 -10.95
CA GLU A 58 3.07 -7.39 -11.40
C GLU A 58 4.28 -6.73 -12.08
N LYS A 59 4.08 -5.60 -12.75
CA LYS A 59 5.13 -4.83 -13.43
C LYS A 59 5.73 -3.73 -12.57
N SER A 60 5.18 -3.50 -11.39
CA SER A 60 5.64 -2.43 -10.51
C SER A 60 6.75 -2.92 -9.59
N MET A 61 7.73 -2.05 -9.32
CA MET A 61 8.77 -2.30 -8.34
C MET A 61 8.23 -2.22 -6.91
N CYS A 62 7.28 -1.31 -6.67
CA CYS A 62 6.66 -1.08 -5.39
C CYS A 62 5.35 -0.31 -5.54
N MET A 63 4.57 -0.28 -4.46
CA MET A 63 3.46 0.64 -4.27
C MET A 63 3.91 1.77 -3.34
N ALA A 64 3.90 3.01 -3.83
CA ALA A 64 4.09 4.20 -3.00
C ALA A 64 2.73 4.75 -2.55
N ALA A 65 2.50 4.79 -1.24
CA ALA A 65 1.25 5.25 -0.64
C ALA A 65 1.51 6.26 0.49
N PRO A 66 2.03 7.47 0.17
CA PRO A 66 2.31 8.51 1.17
C PRO A 66 1.02 9.22 1.55
N LEU A 67 0.18 8.59 2.36
CA LEU A 67 -1.14 9.10 2.67
C LEU A 67 -1.05 10.35 3.54
N GLN A 68 -1.75 11.41 3.13
CA GLN A 68 -1.80 12.68 3.86
C GLN A 68 -3.01 12.76 4.77
N LEU A 69 -4.06 12.00 4.45
CA LEU A 69 -5.34 11.97 5.15
C LEU A 69 -5.93 10.56 5.07
N GLY A 70 -6.82 10.27 6.00
CA GLY A 70 -7.61 9.04 6.03
C GLY A 70 -7.58 8.38 7.40
N ALA A 71 -8.56 7.51 7.65
CA ALA A 71 -8.66 6.71 8.87
C ALA A 71 -8.98 5.25 8.53
N GLY A 72 -8.65 4.36 9.45
CA GLY A 72 -8.92 2.92 9.35
C GLY A 72 -8.06 2.18 8.32
N ILE A 73 -8.33 0.90 8.17
CA ILE A 73 -7.57 -0.01 7.31
C ILE A 73 -7.71 0.37 5.83
N LYS A 74 -6.60 0.43 5.13
CA LYS A 74 -6.52 0.79 3.71
C LYS A 74 -6.52 -0.48 2.85
N ILE A 75 -7.67 -0.83 2.27
CA ILE A 75 -7.85 -2.04 1.45
C ILE A 75 -6.79 -2.16 0.35
N LYS A 76 -6.47 -1.07 -0.34
CA LYS A 76 -5.43 -1.04 -1.38
C LYS A 76 -4.03 -1.43 -0.89
N ILE A 77 -3.73 -1.15 0.39
CA ILE A 77 -2.46 -1.56 1.01
C ILE A 77 -2.51 -3.05 1.34
N LEU A 78 -3.63 -3.55 1.89
CA LEU A 78 -3.82 -4.99 2.10
C LEU A 78 -3.71 -5.77 0.79
N GLU A 79 -4.32 -5.28 -0.29
CA GLU A 79 -4.23 -5.90 -1.61
C GLU A 79 -2.78 -5.97 -2.10
N ALA A 80 -2.03 -4.87 -2.03
CA ALA A 80 -0.63 -4.85 -2.43
C ALA A 80 0.23 -5.80 -1.59
N LEU A 81 0.07 -5.79 -0.26
CA LEU A 81 0.77 -6.70 0.65
C LEU A 81 0.43 -8.17 0.38
N SER A 82 -0.85 -8.48 0.09
CA SER A 82 -1.30 -9.84 -0.24
C SER A 82 -0.70 -10.36 -1.55
N MET A 83 -0.39 -9.49 -2.48
CA MET A 83 0.29 -9.79 -3.74
C MET A 83 1.82 -9.82 -3.59
N GLY A 84 2.35 -9.54 -2.39
CA GLY A 84 3.78 -9.47 -2.13
C GLY A 84 4.47 -8.27 -2.77
N ILE A 85 3.72 -7.23 -3.13
CA ILE A 85 4.29 -5.99 -3.66
C ILE A 85 4.91 -5.20 -2.52
N PRO A 86 6.17 -4.76 -2.62
CA PRO A 86 6.78 -3.89 -1.64
C PRO A 86 5.96 -2.60 -1.46
N VAL A 87 5.49 -2.35 -0.25
CA VAL A 87 4.70 -1.15 0.08
C VAL A 87 5.55 -0.16 0.82
N PHE A 88 5.58 1.09 0.33
CA PHE A 88 6.22 2.24 0.94
C PHE A 88 5.12 3.18 1.41
N THR A 89 4.97 3.33 2.72
CA THR A 89 3.86 4.10 3.30
C THR A 89 4.23 4.66 4.67
N ASN A 90 3.35 5.47 5.24
CA ASN A 90 3.48 6.12 6.55
C ASN A 90 2.48 5.55 7.57
N ASP A 91 2.43 6.15 8.77
CA ASP A 91 1.55 5.73 9.85
C ASP A 91 0.07 5.70 9.45
N ILE A 92 -0.38 6.68 8.64
CA ILE A 92 -1.76 6.72 8.15
C ILE A 92 -2.05 5.54 7.22
N GLY A 93 -1.08 5.16 6.39
CA GLY A 93 -1.24 4.06 5.44
C GLY A 93 -1.30 2.71 6.11
N ILE A 94 -0.50 2.51 7.16
CA ILE A 94 -0.41 1.23 7.87
C ILE A 94 -1.38 1.10 9.04
N GLU A 95 -2.16 2.14 9.32
CA GLU A 95 -3.13 2.17 10.42
C GLU A 95 -4.04 0.94 10.41
N GLY A 96 -4.11 0.25 11.55
CA GLY A 96 -4.94 -0.96 11.73
C GLY A 96 -4.37 -2.24 11.10
N ILE A 97 -3.16 -2.18 10.54
CA ILE A 97 -2.42 -3.33 10.04
C ILE A 97 -1.22 -3.53 10.95
N ASP A 98 -1.15 -4.70 11.61
CA ASP A 98 -0.05 -5.03 12.54
C ASP A 98 1.21 -5.44 11.75
N ALA A 99 1.70 -4.52 10.92
CA ALA A 99 2.89 -4.69 10.09
C ALA A 99 4.10 -4.03 10.74
N MET A 100 5.27 -4.62 10.50
CA MET A 100 6.54 -4.15 11.02
C MET A 100 7.38 -3.53 9.90
N ASP A 101 7.88 -2.31 10.14
CA ASP A 101 8.81 -1.64 9.23
C ASP A 101 10.08 -2.48 8.97
N GLY A 102 10.55 -2.45 7.73
CA GLY A 102 11.71 -3.21 7.26
C GLY A 102 11.51 -4.72 7.17
N ARG A 103 10.37 -5.24 7.68
CA ARG A 103 10.00 -6.65 7.61
C ARG A 103 8.88 -6.92 6.62
N ASP A 104 7.77 -6.19 6.74
CA ASP A 104 6.54 -6.41 5.99
C ASP A 104 6.26 -5.27 4.99
N TYR A 105 6.74 -4.08 5.29
CA TYR A 105 6.63 -2.87 4.47
C TYR A 105 7.82 -1.95 4.76
N ILE A 106 7.93 -0.83 4.06
CA ILE A 106 8.93 0.21 4.31
C ILE A 106 8.23 1.47 4.77
N HIS A 107 8.59 1.95 5.97
CA HIS A 107 8.06 3.18 6.53
C HIS A 107 8.73 4.41 5.92
N CYS A 108 7.93 5.35 5.44
CA CYS A 108 8.42 6.61 4.86
C CYS A 108 7.41 7.72 5.18
N VAL A 109 7.88 8.81 5.80
CA VAL A 109 7.06 9.98 6.15
C VAL A 109 7.41 11.16 5.27
N THR A 110 8.70 11.46 5.10
CA THR A 110 9.17 12.61 4.35
C THR A 110 9.44 12.28 2.87
N PRO A 111 9.51 13.29 2.00
CA PRO A 111 9.93 13.10 0.61
C PRO A 111 11.33 12.46 0.50
N GLU A 112 12.25 12.87 1.37
CA GLU A 112 13.62 12.38 1.41
C GLU A 112 13.65 10.90 1.79
N GLU A 113 12.97 10.50 2.87
CA GLU A 113 12.86 9.09 3.27
C GLU A 113 12.22 8.23 2.17
N SER A 114 11.17 8.74 1.52
CA SER A 114 10.51 8.05 0.42
C SER A 114 11.44 7.85 -0.78
N SER A 115 12.16 8.90 -1.18
CA SER A 115 13.09 8.83 -2.31
C SER A 115 14.30 7.95 -2.01
N GLU A 116 14.90 8.08 -0.83
CA GLU A 116 16.02 7.23 -0.41
C GLU A 116 15.66 5.75 -0.38
N SER A 117 14.47 5.42 0.15
CA SER A 117 13.98 4.06 0.21
C SER A 117 13.72 3.48 -1.18
N ILE A 118 13.15 4.27 -2.11
CA ILE A 118 12.99 3.88 -3.51
C ILE A 118 14.36 3.71 -4.19
N ILE A 119 15.34 4.56 -3.91
CA ILE A 119 16.71 4.43 -4.44
C ILE A 119 17.36 3.15 -3.93
N LYS A 120 17.22 2.82 -2.64
CA LYS A 120 17.70 1.55 -2.08
C LYS A 120 17.06 0.34 -2.78
N LEU A 121 15.77 0.42 -3.07
CA LEU A 121 15.08 -0.62 -3.83
C LEU A 121 15.68 -0.78 -5.23
N ILE A 122 15.88 0.32 -5.97
CA ILE A 122 16.47 0.33 -7.32
C ILE A 122 17.88 -0.26 -7.31
N LYS A 123 18.68 0.07 -6.29
CA LYS A 123 20.06 -0.44 -6.15
C LYS A 123 20.15 -1.90 -5.67
N GLY A 124 19.01 -2.49 -5.26
CA GLY A 124 18.99 -3.86 -4.74
C GLY A 124 19.44 -3.97 -3.28
N ASP A 125 19.49 -2.86 -2.52
CA ASP A 125 19.86 -2.81 -1.12
C ASP A 125 18.71 -3.28 -0.18
N ILE A 126 17.50 -3.49 -0.74
CA ILE A 126 16.36 -4.06 -0.03
C ILE A 126 16.14 -5.49 -0.49
N ASP A 127 16.09 -6.43 0.43
CA ASP A 127 15.72 -7.83 0.16
C ASP A 127 14.20 -7.93 -0.14
N VAL A 128 13.86 -7.61 -1.39
CA VAL A 128 12.47 -7.62 -1.90
C VAL A 128 11.80 -8.97 -1.67
N LYS A 129 12.54 -10.08 -1.90
CA LYS A 129 11.99 -11.43 -1.74
C LYS A 129 11.56 -11.70 -0.31
N LYS A 130 12.40 -11.34 0.64
CA LYS A 130 12.10 -11.48 2.08
C LYS A 130 10.92 -10.59 2.48
N LEU A 131 10.91 -9.33 2.03
CA LEU A 131 9.83 -8.38 2.29
C LEU A 131 8.49 -8.92 1.76
N SER A 132 8.46 -9.38 0.51
CA SER A 132 7.27 -9.96 -0.13
C SER A 132 6.73 -11.18 0.59
N VAL A 133 7.60 -12.13 0.97
CA VAL A 133 7.20 -13.33 1.70
C VAL A 133 6.60 -12.98 3.05
N ASN A 134 7.19 -12.04 3.77
CA ASN A 134 6.69 -11.60 5.08
C ASN A 134 5.34 -10.87 4.94
N ALA A 135 5.19 -10.00 3.94
CA ALA A 135 3.94 -9.29 3.67
C ALA A 135 2.79 -10.27 3.38
N ILE A 136 3.00 -11.23 2.48
CA ILE A 136 2.01 -12.27 2.17
C ILE A 136 1.64 -13.07 3.42
N LYS A 137 2.65 -13.47 4.21
CA LYS A 137 2.42 -14.20 5.46
C LYS A 137 1.59 -13.39 6.45
N LEU A 138 1.92 -12.11 6.65
CA LEU A 138 1.18 -11.20 7.52
C LEU A 138 -0.31 -11.16 7.14
N ILE A 139 -0.60 -11.01 5.84
CA ILE A 139 -1.98 -10.92 5.37
C ILE A 139 -2.72 -12.24 5.56
N ASN A 140 -2.10 -13.36 5.22
CA ASN A 140 -2.71 -14.67 5.40
C ASN A 140 -2.99 -15.00 6.88
N ASP A 141 -2.08 -14.60 7.77
CA ASP A 141 -2.22 -14.89 9.22
C ASP A 141 -3.28 -14.01 9.89
N ASN A 142 -3.50 -12.76 9.44
CA ASN A 142 -4.31 -11.78 10.15
C ASN A 142 -5.57 -11.30 9.42
N PHE A 143 -5.61 -11.43 8.09
CA PHE A 143 -6.68 -10.89 7.24
C PHE A 143 -7.36 -11.94 6.35
N ASP A 144 -7.09 -13.23 6.58
CA ASP A 144 -7.85 -14.31 5.93
C ASP A 144 -9.30 -14.27 6.38
N PHE A 145 -10.22 -14.12 5.42
CA PHE A 145 -11.66 -14.02 5.69
C PHE A 145 -12.18 -15.23 6.45
N LYS A 146 -11.71 -16.43 6.12
CA LYS A 146 -12.15 -17.67 6.75
C LYS A 146 -11.72 -17.74 8.21
N GLN A 147 -10.45 -17.42 8.50
CA GLN A 147 -9.95 -17.38 9.87
C GLN A 147 -10.63 -16.30 10.71
N SER A 148 -10.88 -15.13 10.11
CA SER A 148 -11.60 -14.04 10.77
C SER A 148 -13.04 -14.42 11.09
N PHE A 149 -13.73 -15.09 10.15
CA PHE A 149 -15.09 -15.58 10.34
C PHE A 149 -15.16 -16.66 11.41
N ASP A 150 -14.23 -17.62 11.41
CA ASP A 150 -14.18 -18.70 12.41
C ASP A 150 -13.92 -18.14 13.82
N LYS A 151 -13.00 -17.18 13.97
CA LYS A 151 -12.77 -16.50 15.25
C LYS A 151 -14.02 -15.74 15.73
N TYR A 152 -14.69 -15.02 14.82
CA TYR A 152 -15.90 -14.27 15.16
C TYR A 152 -17.05 -15.20 15.54
N SER A 153 -17.32 -16.23 14.76
CA SER A 153 -18.36 -17.22 15.02
C SER A 153 -18.16 -17.94 16.35
N LYS A 154 -16.92 -18.31 16.66
CA LYS A 154 -16.58 -18.92 17.96
C LYS A 154 -16.85 -17.95 19.11
N ARG A 155 -16.45 -16.69 18.97
CA ARG A 155 -16.66 -15.68 20.03
C ARG A 155 -18.14 -15.39 20.28
N VAL A 156 -18.95 -15.31 19.22
CA VAL A 156 -20.41 -15.16 19.32
C VAL A 156 -21.03 -16.38 19.99
N TYR A 157 -20.59 -17.60 19.62
CA TYR A 157 -21.09 -18.83 20.22
C TYR A 157 -20.74 -18.91 21.71
N ASP A 158 -19.50 -18.61 22.08
CA ASP A 158 -19.06 -18.63 23.49
C ASP A 158 -19.83 -17.59 24.33
N TYR A 159 -20.12 -16.42 23.76
CA TYR A 159 -20.92 -15.37 24.41
C TYR A 159 -22.36 -15.85 24.65
N ALA A 160 -23.02 -16.43 23.64
CA ALA A 160 -24.37 -16.95 23.74
C ALA A 160 -24.51 -18.10 24.74
N GLN A 161 -23.47 -18.92 24.92
CA GLN A 161 -23.47 -20.02 25.91
C GLN A 161 -23.32 -19.50 27.35
N ASN A 162 -22.67 -18.37 27.57
CA ASN A 162 -22.48 -17.80 28.90
C ASN A 162 -23.74 -17.06 29.40
N ASP A 163 -24.52 -16.42 28.51
CA ASP A 163 -25.78 -15.75 28.84
C ASP A 163 -26.94 -16.73 29.18
N ILE A 164 -26.80 -18.01 28.84
CA ILE A 164 -27.82 -19.05 29.16
C ILE A 164 -27.61 -19.66 30.57
N LYS A 165 -26.53 -19.27 31.25
CA LYS A 165 -26.17 -19.80 32.58
C LYS A 165 -26.51 -18.87 33.75
N GLU A 166 -27.10 -17.73 33.49
CA GLU A 166 -27.74 -16.83 34.48
C GLU A 166 -29.26 -16.93 34.41
#